data_1e5488bb5212eaf6bcb0f5ff95580705
#
_entry.id   1e5488bb5212eaf6bcb0f5ff95580705
#
_cell.length_a   1.000
_cell.length_b   1.000
_cell.length_c   1.000
_cell.angle_alpha   90.00
_cell.angle_beta   90.00
_cell.angle_gamma   90.00
#
_symmetry.space_group_name_H-M   'P 1'
#
loop_
_entity.id
_entity.type
_entity.pdbx_description
1 polymer ?
#
loop_
_entity_poly.entity_id
_entity_poly.type
_entity_poly.pdbx_seq_one_letter_code
_entity_poly.pdbx_strand_id
1 'polypeptide(L)'
;MPHRLTRRALLRCAQGLFALTAVCTASAQKSNDFAVTPAQMQSLGVRLLKLEQPAAINGQAFPARVVLPPSQEYVLSAPVAGVVDQLLVSENDSVQAGQPLLRLVSPELGELQLKLSEAASKGRLTQATLKREQLLFAEGIVPQRRVQEAESAAAEEQARQRHAEGALRLAGMDAAAIKRVAEGGAMQ
;
A
#
# COMPACT_ATOMS: atom_id res chain seq x y z
N MET A 1 8.62 53.80 9.65
CA MET A 1 9.98 54.01 10.25
C MET A 1 10.29 52.75 11.05
N PRO A 2 11.25 51.94 10.59
CA PRO A 2 11.49 50.63 11.18
C PRO A 2 12.71 50.62 12.10
N HIS A 3 12.61 49.72 13.05
CA HIS A 3 13.53 49.39 14.10
C HIS A 3 14.90 48.91 13.60
N ARG A 4 15.95 49.70 13.77
CA ARG A 4 17.35 49.32 13.64
C ARG A 4 18.00 49.18 15.03
N LEU A 5 17.62 48.18 15.83
CA LEU A 5 18.19 48.04 17.18
C LEU A 5 18.43 46.60 17.68
N THR A 6 18.55 45.60 16.80
CA THR A 6 18.71 44.20 17.26
C THR A 6 20.01 43.52 16.82
N ARG A 7 20.89 44.15 16.05
CA ARG A 7 22.14 43.51 15.60
C ARG A 7 23.35 43.67 16.54
N ARG A 8 23.31 44.64 17.47
CA ARG A 8 24.44 44.89 18.40
C ARG A 8 24.36 44.12 19.73
N ALA A 9 23.21 43.61 20.09
CA ALA A 9 23.02 42.79 21.31
C ALA A 9 23.45 41.33 21.14
N LEU A 10 23.31 40.76 19.92
CA LEU A 10 23.67 39.36 19.64
C LEU A 10 25.19 39.13 19.52
N LEU A 11 25.98 40.17 19.19
CA LEU A 11 27.42 40.02 19.05
C LEU A 11 28.17 40.00 20.40
N ARG A 12 27.57 40.51 21.47
CA ARG A 12 28.18 40.51 22.80
C ARG A 12 27.93 39.23 23.61
N CYS A 13 26.87 38.50 23.32
CA CYS A 13 26.62 37.17 23.92
C CYS A 13 27.49 36.07 23.32
N ALA A 14 27.91 36.18 22.06
CA ALA A 14 28.78 35.17 21.42
C ALA A 14 30.23 35.22 21.92
N GLN A 15 30.71 36.38 22.39
CA GLN A 15 32.09 36.50 22.94
C GLN A 15 32.20 36.00 24.39
N GLY A 16 31.14 35.96 25.16
CA GLY A 16 31.13 35.43 26.52
C GLY A 16 31.11 33.92 26.61
N LEU A 17 30.55 33.23 25.60
CA LEU A 17 30.43 31.80 25.59
C LEU A 17 31.71 31.07 25.11
N PHE A 18 32.60 31.77 24.39
CA PHE A 18 33.87 31.19 23.89
C PHE A 18 34.98 31.18 24.95
N ALA A 19 34.87 32.00 25.99
CA ALA A 19 35.87 32.07 27.06
C ALA A 19 35.65 30.97 28.14
N LEU A 20 34.49 30.35 28.20
CA LEU A 20 34.15 29.34 29.23
C LEU A 20 34.47 27.89 28.77
N THR A 21 34.76 27.65 27.50
CA THR A 21 35.09 26.31 26.99
C THR A 21 36.59 25.96 27.00
N ALA A 22 37.47 26.93 27.35
CA ALA A 22 38.90 26.75 27.33
C ALA A 22 39.51 26.22 28.66
N VAL A 23 38.71 25.96 29.71
CA VAL A 23 39.22 25.55 31.02
C VAL A 23 39.02 24.07 31.32
N CYS A 24 38.31 23.30 30.48
CA CYS A 24 38.02 21.87 30.74
C CYS A 24 38.95 20.87 30.04
N THR A 25 40.11 21.27 29.51
CA THR A 25 41.04 20.32 28.84
C THR A 25 42.38 20.17 29.53
N ALA A 26 42.39 20.00 30.83
CA ALA A 26 43.67 19.71 31.53
C ALA A 26 43.45 18.71 32.67
N SER A 27 43.02 17.52 32.34
CA SER A 27 43.19 16.34 33.17
C SER A 27 43.49 15.14 32.28
N ALA A 28 44.57 15.23 31.52
CA ALA A 28 45.24 14.03 31.03
C ALA A 28 45.81 13.36 32.24
N GLN A 29 45.17 12.30 32.74
CA GLN A 29 45.77 11.38 33.64
C GLN A 29 47.09 10.88 33.03
N LYS A 30 48.19 11.30 33.59
CA LYS A 30 49.46 10.66 33.29
C LYS A 30 49.31 9.20 33.64
N SER A 31 49.23 8.35 32.61
CA SER A 31 49.44 6.90 32.83
C SER A 31 50.81 6.77 33.49
N ASN A 32 50.82 6.15 34.66
CA ASN A 32 52.06 5.77 35.33
C ASN A 32 52.71 4.61 34.56
N ASP A 33 52.98 4.83 33.29
CA ASP A 33 53.74 3.88 32.49
C ASP A 33 55.19 3.95 32.90
N PHE A 34 55.62 2.92 33.60
CA PHE A 34 57.07 2.74 33.90
C PHE A 34 57.60 1.70 32.91
N ALA A 35 58.71 2.06 32.27
CA ALA A 35 59.38 1.19 31.31
C ALA A 35 60.12 0.08 32.11
N VAL A 36 59.66 -1.16 31.97
CA VAL A 36 60.32 -2.34 32.52
C VAL A 36 61.25 -2.91 31.45
N THR A 37 62.55 -2.99 31.77
CA THR A 37 63.51 -3.56 30.83
C THR A 37 63.39 -5.09 30.74
N PRO A 38 63.80 -5.73 29.66
CA PRO A 38 63.75 -7.18 29.51
C PRO A 38 64.49 -7.94 30.60
N ALA A 39 65.58 -7.37 31.10
CA ALA A 39 66.36 -7.96 32.20
C ALA A 39 65.58 -7.95 33.54
N GLN A 40 64.82 -6.88 33.81
CA GLN A 40 63.96 -6.78 34.95
C GLN A 40 62.76 -7.75 34.88
N MET A 41 62.20 -7.95 33.67
CA MET A 41 61.14 -8.96 33.48
C MET A 41 61.65 -10.37 33.77
N GLN A 42 62.85 -10.71 33.33
CA GLN A 42 63.49 -12.02 33.63
C GLN A 42 63.72 -12.23 35.13
N SER A 43 64.25 -11.21 35.84
CA SER A 43 64.51 -11.30 37.27
C SER A 43 63.25 -11.40 38.09
N LEU A 44 62.14 -10.87 37.62
CA LEU A 44 60.79 -10.96 38.23
C LEU A 44 60.04 -12.22 37.81
N GLY A 45 60.63 -13.09 36.97
CA GLY A 45 59.96 -14.32 36.54
C GLY A 45 58.76 -14.09 35.59
N VAL A 46 58.61 -12.88 35.01
CA VAL A 46 57.52 -12.51 34.08
C VAL A 46 57.74 -13.18 32.75
N ARG A 47 56.85 -14.04 32.35
CA ARG A 47 56.82 -14.64 31.00
C ARG A 47 55.73 -13.96 30.15
N LEU A 48 56.14 -13.37 29.07
CA LEU A 48 55.21 -12.82 28.07
C LEU A 48 54.68 -13.98 27.21
N LEU A 49 53.41 -14.25 27.30
CA LEU A 49 52.73 -15.14 26.38
C LEU A 49 52.10 -14.29 25.26
N LYS A 50 52.54 -14.52 24.04
CA LYS A 50 51.90 -13.95 22.87
C LYS A 50 50.57 -14.71 22.66
N LEU A 51 49.46 -14.01 22.85
CA LEU A 51 48.17 -14.55 22.49
C LEU A 51 48.10 -14.65 20.98
N GLU A 52 48.12 -15.85 20.45
CA GLU A 52 47.79 -16.09 19.04
C GLU A 52 46.26 -15.95 18.89
N GLN A 53 45.86 -15.38 17.78
CA GLN A 53 44.43 -15.38 17.47
C GLN A 53 43.94 -16.83 17.45
N PRO A 54 42.83 -17.16 18.12
CA PRO A 54 42.33 -18.52 18.09
C PRO A 54 42.14 -18.92 16.64
N ALA A 55 42.76 -20.05 16.25
CA ALA A 55 42.49 -20.65 14.96
C ALA A 55 40.96 -20.79 14.84
N ALA A 56 40.44 -20.40 13.68
CA ALA A 56 39.00 -20.49 13.44
C ALA A 56 38.53 -21.89 13.85
N ILE A 57 37.74 -21.98 14.92
CA ILE A 57 37.11 -23.22 15.30
C ILE A 57 36.20 -23.57 14.18
N ASN A 58 36.53 -24.62 13.43
CA ASN A 58 35.58 -25.18 12.44
C ASN A 58 34.35 -25.63 13.22
N GLY A 59 33.36 -24.73 13.31
CA GLY A 59 32.08 -25.03 13.91
C GLY A 59 31.40 -26.18 13.14
N GLN A 60 30.63 -26.96 13.85
CA GLN A 60 29.83 -27.99 13.21
C GLN A 60 28.91 -27.37 12.15
N ALA A 61 28.98 -27.85 10.90
CA ALA A 61 28.11 -27.37 9.85
C ALA A 61 26.67 -27.87 10.11
N PHE A 62 25.75 -26.95 10.25
CA PHE A 62 24.32 -27.25 10.35
C PHE A 62 23.67 -27.01 8.99
N PRO A 63 22.79 -27.93 8.51
CA PRO A 63 22.02 -27.70 7.32
C PRO A 63 21.09 -26.49 7.53
N ALA A 64 21.11 -25.54 6.62
CA ALA A 64 20.27 -24.36 6.65
C ALA A 64 19.60 -24.16 5.28
N ARG A 65 18.37 -23.69 5.30
CA ARG A 65 17.63 -23.30 4.08
C ARG A 65 17.33 -21.81 4.15
N VAL A 66 17.65 -21.11 3.09
CA VAL A 66 17.26 -19.71 2.91
C VAL A 66 15.80 -19.68 2.49
N VAL A 67 14.97 -18.97 3.25
CA VAL A 67 13.55 -18.77 2.96
C VAL A 67 13.26 -17.28 2.96
N LEU A 68 12.32 -16.84 2.11
CA LEU A 68 11.83 -15.46 2.16
C LEU A 68 11.05 -15.24 3.47
N PRO A 69 11.21 -14.08 4.11
CA PRO A 69 10.33 -13.69 5.22
C PRO A 69 8.89 -13.58 4.72
N PRO A 70 7.89 -14.01 5.50
CA PRO A 70 6.46 -13.90 5.11
C PRO A 70 6.02 -12.46 4.76
N SER A 71 6.69 -11.44 5.31
CA SER A 71 6.43 -10.03 5.00
C SER A 71 6.90 -9.59 3.60
N GLN A 72 7.66 -10.41 2.90
CA GLN A 72 8.16 -10.15 1.55
C GLN A 72 7.53 -11.08 0.51
N GLU A 73 6.59 -11.92 0.92
CA GLU A 73 5.84 -12.81 0.05
C GLU A 73 4.40 -12.29 -0.11
N TYR A 74 3.97 -12.10 -1.35
CA TYR A 74 2.62 -11.64 -1.69
C TYR A 74 1.92 -12.70 -2.50
N VAL A 75 0.84 -13.26 -1.95
CA VAL A 75 -0.03 -14.20 -2.67
C VAL A 75 -1.14 -13.40 -3.35
N LEU A 76 -1.20 -13.46 -4.67
CA LEU A 76 -2.26 -12.88 -5.48
C LEU A 76 -3.30 -13.94 -5.79
N SER A 77 -4.56 -13.67 -5.43
CA SER A 77 -5.69 -14.54 -5.73
C SER A 77 -6.64 -13.84 -6.69
N ALA A 78 -7.17 -14.59 -7.65
CA ALA A 78 -8.22 -14.07 -8.53
C ALA A 78 -9.52 -13.88 -7.73
N PRO A 79 -10.23 -12.75 -7.90
CA PRO A 79 -11.48 -12.48 -7.21
C PRO A 79 -12.67 -13.31 -7.73
N VAL A 80 -12.55 -13.91 -8.91
CA VAL A 80 -13.55 -14.77 -9.56
C VAL A 80 -12.91 -16.03 -10.10
N ALA A 81 -13.69 -17.10 -10.21
CA ALA A 81 -13.25 -18.33 -10.85
C ALA A 81 -13.08 -18.14 -12.37
N GLY A 82 -12.02 -18.72 -12.94
CA GLY A 82 -11.76 -18.58 -14.36
C GLY A 82 -10.63 -19.46 -14.86
N VAL A 83 -10.40 -19.44 -16.15
CA VAL A 83 -9.29 -20.15 -16.82
C VAL A 83 -8.25 -19.13 -17.23
N VAL A 84 -6.98 -19.44 -17.00
CA VAL A 84 -5.87 -18.61 -17.45
C VAL A 84 -5.81 -18.69 -18.99
N ASP A 85 -6.01 -17.57 -19.63
CA ASP A 85 -5.91 -17.41 -21.08
C ASP A 85 -4.45 -17.15 -21.48
N GLN A 86 -3.79 -16.24 -20.76
CA GLN A 86 -2.42 -15.86 -21.07
C GLN A 86 -1.65 -15.50 -19.81
N LEU A 87 -0.42 -16.00 -19.71
CA LEU A 87 0.57 -15.56 -18.74
C LEU A 87 1.43 -14.45 -19.37
N LEU A 88 1.52 -13.30 -18.73
CA LEU A 88 2.21 -12.10 -19.26
C LEU A 88 3.62 -11.92 -18.70
N VAL A 89 3.99 -12.74 -17.71
CA VAL A 89 5.30 -12.70 -17.04
C VAL A 89 5.83 -14.12 -16.86
N SER A 90 7.14 -14.26 -16.74
CA SER A 90 7.83 -15.53 -16.48
C SER A 90 8.34 -15.59 -15.04
N GLU A 91 8.69 -16.79 -14.58
CA GLU A 91 9.37 -16.95 -13.30
C GLU A 91 10.68 -16.14 -13.27
N ASN A 92 10.94 -15.49 -12.13
CA ASN A 92 12.08 -14.61 -11.89
C ASN A 92 12.04 -13.24 -12.62
N ASP A 93 10.94 -12.89 -13.29
CA ASP A 93 10.78 -11.54 -13.82
C ASP A 93 10.58 -10.52 -12.71
N SER A 94 11.16 -9.35 -12.90
CA SER A 94 10.91 -8.20 -12.04
C SER A 94 9.58 -7.54 -12.43
N VAL A 95 8.67 -7.39 -11.48
CA VAL A 95 7.34 -6.82 -11.71
C VAL A 95 7.15 -5.52 -10.91
N GLN A 96 6.32 -4.62 -11.43
CA GLN A 96 5.99 -3.35 -10.78
C GLN A 96 4.56 -3.40 -10.21
N ALA A 97 4.29 -2.53 -9.25
CA ALA A 97 2.94 -2.37 -8.71
C ALA A 97 1.96 -1.97 -9.82
N GLY A 98 0.84 -2.72 -9.96
CA GLY A 98 -0.16 -2.49 -11.00
C GLY A 98 0.16 -3.11 -12.36
N GLN A 99 1.30 -3.79 -12.51
CA GLN A 99 1.60 -4.50 -13.75
C GLN A 99 0.71 -5.74 -13.89
N PRO A 100 0.07 -5.95 -15.06
CA PRO A 100 -0.70 -7.15 -15.32
C PRO A 100 0.23 -8.38 -15.40
N LEU A 101 -0.11 -9.43 -14.66
CA LEU A 101 0.68 -10.67 -14.59
C LEU A 101 0.11 -11.78 -15.46
N LEU A 102 -1.21 -11.84 -15.56
CA LEU A 102 -1.91 -12.83 -16.36
C LEU A 102 -3.27 -12.31 -16.82
N ARG A 103 -3.84 -12.94 -17.82
CA ARG A 103 -5.21 -12.74 -18.28
C ARG A 103 -6.04 -13.96 -17.92
N LEU A 104 -7.21 -13.70 -17.32
CA LEU A 104 -8.21 -14.71 -16.98
C LEU A 104 -9.44 -14.54 -17.85
N VAL A 105 -10.03 -15.65 -18.29
CA VAL A 105 -11.37 -15.69 -18.85
C VAL A 105 -12.28 -16.31 -17.80
N SER A 106 -13.31 -15.59 -17.39
CA SER A 106 -14.25 -16.00 -16.35
C SER A 106 -15.69 -15.98 -16.88
N PRO A 107 -16.34 -17.16 -17.00
CA PRO A 107 -17.76 -17.23 -17.31
C PRO A 107 -18.62 -16.52 -16.26
N GLU A 108 -18.24 -16.60 -14.98
CA GLU A 108 -18.94 -15.94 -13.88
C GLU A 108 -18.95 -14.40 -14.06
N LEU A 109 -17.80 -13.82 -14.50
CA LEU A 109 -17.73 -12.40 -14.82
C LEU A 109 -18.70 -12.04 -15.95
N GLY A 110 -18.79 -12.88 -16.99
CA GLY A 110 -19.73 -12.72 -18.09
C GLY A 110 -21.20 -12.70 -17.62
N GLU A 111 -21.56 -13.62 -16.72
CA GLU A 111 -22.91 -13.64 -16.12
C GLU A 111 -23.22 -12.38 -15.29
N LEU A 112 -22.23 -11.89 -14.52
CA LEU A 112 -22.41 -10.66 -13.75
C LEU A 112 -22.57 -9.44 -14.68
N GLN A 113 -21.85 -9.38 -15.79
CA GLN A 113 -22.00 -8.33 -16.81
C GLN A 113 -23.40 -8.39 -17.46
N LEU A 114 -23.87 -9.59 -17.80
CA LEU A 114 -25.23 -9.80 -18.35
C LEU A 114 -26.28 -9.30 -17.37
N LYS A 115 -26.23 -9.69 -16.09
CA LYS A 115 -27.15 -9.23 -15.04
C LYS A 115 -27.18 -7.71 -14.91
N LEU A 116 -26.02 -7.04 -15.00
CA LEU A 116 -25.98 -5.58 -14.99
C LEU A 116 -26.66 -4.99 -16.24
N SER A 117 -26.37 -5.52 -17.42
CA SER A 117 -26.96 -5.05 -18.69
C SER A 117 -28.48 -5.18 -18.67
N GLU A 118 -29.01 -6.30 -18.18
CA GLU A 118 -30.44 -6.53 -18.03
C GLU A 118 -31.09 -5.55 -17.03
N ALA A 119 -30.48 -5.41 -15.82
CA ALA A 119 -30.99 -4.50 -14.81
C ALA A 119 -30.95 -3.05 -15.27
N ALA A 120 -29.89 -2.62 -15.95
CA ALA A 120 -29.77 -1.27 -16.50
C ALA A 120 -30.80 -1.02 -17.60
N SER A 121 -31.07 -2.01 -18.48
CA SER A 121 -32.08 -1.90 -19.53
C SER A 121 -33.49 -1.78 -18.95
N LYS A 122 -33.85 -2.65 -18.00
CA LYS A 122 -35.10 -2.58 -17.25
C LYS A 122 -35.24 -1.28 -16.45
N GLY A 123 -34.17 -0.84 -15.82
CA GLY A 123 -34.13 0.43 -15.08
C GLY A 123 -34.47 1.62 -15.96
N ARG A 124 -33.91 1.68 -17.19
CA ARG A 124 -34.26 2.72 -18.17
C ARG A 124 -35.74 2.69 -18.53
N LEU A 125 -36.29 1.49 -18.74
CA LEU A 125 -37.72 1.33 -19.10
C LEU A 125 -38.62 1.79 -17.95
N THR A 126 -38.39 1.31 -16.72
CA THR A 126 -39.21 1.69 -15.56
C THR A 126 -39.09 3.18 -15.26
N GLN A 127 -37.91 3.77 -15.39
CA GLN A 127 -37.71 5.21 -15.22
C GLN A 127 -38.46 6.03 -16.27
N ALA A 128 -38.47 5.60 -17.54
CA ALA A 128 -39.25 6.24 -18.59
C ALA A 128 -40.78 6.13 -18.32
N THR A 129 -41.22 4.96 -17.81
CA THR A 129 -42.63 4.76 -17.41
C THR A 129 -42.99 5.68 -16.25
N LEU A 130 -42.16 5.74 -15.20
CA LEU A 130 -42.38 6.64 -14.05
C LEU A 130 -42.53 8.09 -14.53
N LYS A 131 -41.64 8.55 -15.36
CA LYS A 131 -41.65 9.93 -15.90
C LYS A 131 -42.98 10.20 -16.67
N ARG A 132 -43.44 9.23 -17.45
CA ARG A 132 -44.71 9.34 -18.18
C ARG A 132 -45.90 9.38 -17.23
N GLU A 133 -45.98 8.47 -16.22
CA GLU A 133 -47.09 8.47 -15.26
C GLU A 133 -47.12 9.75 -14.41
N GLN A 134 -45.99 10.33 -14.08
CA GLN A 134 -45.90 11.62 -13.39
C GLN A 134 -46.43 12.77 -14.23
N LEU A 135 -46.15 12.81 -15.53
CA LEU A 135 -46.73 13.81 -16.45
C LEU A 135 -48.24 13.65 -16.55
N LEU A 136 -48.72 12.43 -16.78
CA LEU A 136 -50.18 12.15 -16.89
C LEU A 136 -50.92 12.46 -15.59
N PHE A 137 -50.30 12.24 -14.44
CA PHE A 137 -50.86 12.63 -13.16
C PHE A 137 -50.96 14.14 -13.00
N ALA A 138 -49.92 14.87 -13.41
CA ALA A 138 -49.94 16.34 -13.38
C ALA A 138 -51.04 16.94 -14.26
N GLU A 139 -51.41 16.25 -15.35
CA GLU A 139 -52.52 16.60 -16.23
C GLU A 139 -53.90 16.07 -15.72
N GLY A 140 -53.92 15.38 -14.57
CA GLY A 140 -55.17 14.84 -14.01
C GLY A 140 -55.71 13.59 -14.72
N ILE A 141 -54.95 12.96 -15.60
CA ILE A 141 -55.39 11.83 -16.44
C ILE A 141 -55.34 10.51 -15.70
N VAL A 142 -54.34 10.30 -14.84
CA VAL A 142 -54.17 9.05 -14.06
C VAL A 142 -54.24 9.30 -12.57
N PRO A 143 -54.72 8.29 -11.77
CA PRO A 143 -54.73 8.41 -10.33
C PRO A 143 -53.32 8.31 -9.73
N GLN A 144 -53.14 8.91 -8.55
CA GLN A 144 -51.88 8.89 -7.81
C GLN A 144 -51.31 7.47 -7.56
N ARG A 145 -52.18 6.49 -7.42
CA ARG A 145 -51.80 5.08 -7.26
C ARG A 145 -50.91 4.59 -8.40
N ARG A 146 -51.16 5.01 -9.65
CA ARG A 146 -50.35 4.64 -10.81
C ARG A 146 -48.94 5.19 -10.72
N VAL A 147 -48.81 6.41 -10.22
CA VAL A 147 -47.46 7.01 -9.98
C VAL A 147 -46.72 6.22 -8.89
N GLN A 148 -47.38 5.87 -7.78
CA GLN A 148 -46.78 5.10 -6.69
C GLN A 148 -46.35 3.69 -7.14
N GLU A 149 -47.14 3.02 -7.99
CA GLU A 149 -46.78 1.73 -8.59
C GLU A 149 -45.54 1.87 -9.48
N ALA A 150 -45.45 2.91 -10.33
CA ALA A 150 -44.32 3.17 -11.19
C ALA A 150 -43.04 3.58 -10.39
N GLU A 151 -43.22 4.34 -9.32
CA GLU A 151 -42.12 4.69 -8.41
C GLU A 151 -41.53 3.44 -7.73
N SER A 152 -42.38 2.56 -7.22
CA SER A 152 -41.95 1.31 -6.60
C SER A 152 -41.23 0.43 -7.62
N ALA A 153 -41.74 0.29 -8.84
CA ALA A 153 -41.09 -0.48 -9.91
C ALA A 153 -39.72 0.11 -10.31
N ALA A 154 -39.61 1.43 -10.44
CA ALA A 154 -38.37 2.11 -10.76
C ALA A 154 -37.34 1.95 -9.62
N ALA A 155 -37.75 2.08 -8.37
CA ALA A 155 -36.91 1.92 -7.20
C ALA A 155 -36.36 0.48 -7.09
N GLU A 156 -37.18 -0.53 -7.38
CA GLU A 156 -36.77 -1.94 -7.39
C GLU A 156 -35.71 -2.23 -8.43
N GLU A 157 -35.91 -1.79 -9.69
CA GLU A 157 -34.91 -2.03 -10.74
C GLU A 157 -33.62 -1.22 -10.49
N GLN A 158 -33.69 -0.03 -9.92
CA GLN A 158 -32.52 0.74 -9.52
C GLN A 158 -31.74 0.03 -8.39
N ALA A 159 -32.44 -0.62 -7.48
CA ALA A 159 -31.77 -1.42 -6.44
C ALA A 159 -31.07 -2.64 -7.04
N ARG A 160 -31.70 -3.33 -8.01
CA ARG A 160 -31.08 -4.45 -8.75
C ARG A 160 -29.83 -4.01 -9.51
N GLN A 161 -29.90 -2.86 -10.18
CA GLN A 161 -28.75 -2.30 -10.89
C GLN A 161 -27.59 -2.01 -9.92
N ARG A 162 -27.83 -1.33 -8.79
CA ARG A 162 -26.82 -1.08 -7.77
C ARG A 162 -26.19 -2.37 -7.22
N HIS A 163 -27.01 -3.41 -7.02
CA HIS A 163 -26.52 -4.71 -6.59
C HIS A 163 -25.60 -5.34 -7.63
N ALA A 164 -25.98 -5.34 -8.91
CA ALA A 164 -25.18 -5.89 -9.99
C ALA A 164 -23.86 -5.11 -10.17
N GLU A 165 -23.88 -3.77 -10.08
CA GLU A 165 -22.67 -2.93 -10.08
C GLU A 165 -21.75 -3.26 -8.91
N GLY A 166 -22.31 -3.49 -7.72
CA GLY A 166 -21.57 -3.91 -6.53
C GLY A 166 -20.89 -5.26 -6.71
N ALA A 167 -21.59 -6.24 -7.28
CA ALA A 167 -21.04 -7.56 -7.56
C ALA A 167 -19.85 -7.49 -8.55
N LEU A 168 -19.96 -6.71 -9.62
CA LEU A 168 -18.86 -6.50 -10.59
C LEU A 168 -17.66 -5.78 -9.96
N ARG A 169 -17.89 -4.85 -9.06
CA ARG A 169 -16.83 -4.17 -8.33
C ARG A 169 -16.06 -5.13 -7.41
N LEU A 170 -16.79 -6.03 -6.72
CA LEU A 170 -16.17 -7.10 -5.92
C LEU A 170 -15.41 -8.11 -6.79
N ALA A 171 -15.87 -8.35 -8.02
CA ALA A 171 -15.18 -9.16 -9.01
C ALA A 171 -13.91 -8.48 -9.59
N GLY A 172 -13.57 -7.26 -9.15
CA GLY A 172 -12.37 -6.56 -9.56
C GLY A 172 -12.51 -5.68 -10.80
N MET A 173 -13.74 -5.49 -11.31
CA MET A 173 -13.96 -4.64 -12.48
C MET A 173 -13.89 -3.16 -12.10
N ASP A 174 -13.24 -2.35 -12.92
CA ASP A 174 -13.13 -0.92 -12.71
C ASP A 174 -14.46 -0.18 -12.98
N ALA A 175 -14.62 1.00 -12.38
CA ALA A 175 -15.86 1.79 -12.48
C ALA A 175 -16.19 2.22 -13.92
N ALA A 176 -15.17 2.48 -14.76
CA ALA A 176 -15.37 2.89 -16.13
C ALA A 176 -15.87 1.71 -16.99
N ALA A 177 -15.34 0.51 -16.76
CA ALA A 177 -15.83 -0.70 -17.44
C ALA A 177 -17.26 -1.05 -17.01
N ILE A 178 -17.58 -0.98 -15.70
CA ILE A 178 -18.94 -1.17 -15.19
C ILE A 178 -19.92 -0.21 -15.86
N LYS A 179 -19.58 1.07 -15.97
CA LYS A 179 -20.42 2.08 -16.62
C LYS A 179 -20.65 1.74 -18.10
N ARG A 180 -19.61 1.33 -18.84
CA ARG A 180 -19.75 0.92 -20.25
C ARG A 180 -20.74 -0.23 -20.41
N VAL A 181 -20.67 -1.26 -19.54
CA VAL A 181 -21.61 -2.39 -19.55
C VAL A 181 -23.04 -1.92 -19.28
N ALA A 182 -23.25 -1.04 -18.30
CA ALA A 182 -24.58 -0.48 -17.97
C ALA A 182 -25.15 0.35 -19.13
N GLU A 183 -24.32 0.99 -19.94
CA GLU A 183 -24.72 1.77 -21.12
C GLU A 183 -24.96 0.90 -22.37
N GLY A 184 -24.72 -0.41 -22.29
CA GLY A 184 -24.89 -1.35 -23.40
C GLY A 184 -23.65 -1.52 -24.28
N GLY A 185 -22.46 -1.17 -23.75
CA GLY A 185 -21.18 -1.44 -24.41
C GLY A 185 -20.84 -2.94 -24.45
N ALA A 186 -19.88 -3.30 -25.30
CA ALA A 186 -19.44 -4.68 -25.44
C ALA A 186 -18.95 -5.26 -24.10
N MET A 187 -19.38 -6.47 -23.80
CA MET A 187 -18.85 -7.29 -22.70
C MET A 187 -17.42 -7.70 -23.05
N GLN A 188 -16.52 -7.57 -22.10
CA GLN A 188 -15.10 -7.95 -22.23
C GLN A 188 -14.84 -9.25 -21.51
#